data_c3971d6b3c93adf6fcee88c326524859
#
_entry.id   c3971d6b3c93adf6fcee88c326524859
#
_cell.length_a   1.000
_cell.length_b   1.000
_cell.length_c   1.000
_cell.angle_alpha   90.00
_cell.angle_beta   90.00
_cell.angle_gamma   90.00
#
_symmetry.space_group_name_H-M   'P 1'
#
loop_
_entity.id
_entity.type
_entity.pdbx_description
1 polymer ?
#
loop_
_entity_poly.entity_id
_entity_poly.type
_entity_poly.pdbx_seq_one_letter_code
_entity_poly.pdbx_strand_id
1 'polypeptide(L)'
;FDFRAVASVKDGKQRVTAFGSDASDAVEKPVSVHPDGEEVAQTASEVFGESGSLDMVVPMDAIKGSVRAELKIYPNLIAHALEGIEGILRRPYGCAEQTISSTYPSVMILRRLEPQSERLSASMRQTAEKARRYAQAGYERLLGYRAESGGFSYWGRGEADLALTAYALRLLNDAGDFIGVDEDVIAGARKFVLGSQQPDGRWPLRYRDEKEDAKRTALNTAFITRVLAMEKSKEAKADKAFASALSRALDYLAKRIEEIDEPYLIASYALAAMDAGEKKGAEKAVAKLRTMAREEAGTSYWNLESNSPFYGWGLAGRIETTALAVNALKRAGAAEIGKAGEREKAEPLTNRGLLFLLRNKDRYGVWLSTQATINVLDTLISLNEGEVAMSGATGGAEVAVNGKRVSSVAMPPGGQLSNPITVDISSFLSRGNNRVEIRRSGAAARASAQVVETHYELWEQGATERRENVKLRNSSALRLAVNYDKLEAKVGEEIVCKVTAERVGHQGYGQGFGMMLAEIGLPPGADVDRESLELAAQESGWSLNHYDVLPDRVIAYLWPQAGGLKFSFKFKPRYGVKAQTAPSTLYDYYNPEARVALAPSRFVVK
;
A
#
# COMPACT_ATOMS: atom_id res chain seq x y z
N PHE A 1 -11.56 -38.64 0.00
CA PHE A 1 -10.16 -38.95 0.34
C PHE A 1 -9.78 -38.20 1.61
N ASP A 2 -9.13 -38.89 2.55
CA ASP A 2 -8.54 -38.29 3.74
C ASP A 2 -7.07 -38.01 3.46
N PHE A 3 -6.64 -36.78 3.73
CA PHE A 3 -5.25 -36.32 3.55
C PHE A 3 -4.62 -35.98 4.89
N ARG A 4 -3.39 -36.42 5.09
CA ARG A 4 -2.58 -36.05 6.23
C ARG A 4 -1.36 -35.26 5.76
N ALA A 5 -1.25 -34.01 6.19
CA ALA A 5 -0.05 -33.22 5.98
C ALA A 5 1.12 -33.80 6.81
N VAL A 6 2.26 -34.06 6.18
CA VAL A 6 3.47 -34.59 6.82
C VAL A 6 4.60 -33.57 6.93
N ALA A 7 4.51 -32.47 6.17
CA ALA A 7 5.47 -31.36 6.17
C ALA A 7 4.79 -30.08 5.71
N SER A 8 5.36 -28.93 6.09
CA SER A 8 4.96 -27.64 5.53
C SER A 8 5.48 -27.51 4.10
N VAL A 9 4.64 -27.02 3.18
CA VAL A 9 4.98 -26.76 1.78
C VAL A 9 4.29 -25.50 1.30
N LYS A 10 5.01 -24.60 0.65
CA LYS A 10 4.47 -23.32 0.17
C LYS A 10 3.88 -23.46 -1.24
N ASP A 11 4.58 -24.12 -2.14
CA ASP A 11 4.23 -24.24 -3.56
C ASP A 11 4.09 -25.73 -3.94
N GLY A 12 3.31 -26.47 -3.16
CA GLY A 12 3.00 -27.88 -3.41
C GLY A 12 2.00 -28.04 -4.53
N LYS A 13 1.92 -29.26 -5.07
CA LYS A 13 0.93 -29.64 -6.07
C LYS A 13 0.18 -30.86 -5.59
N GLN A 14 -1.14 -30.79 -5.60
CA GLN A 14 -2.02 -31.92 -5.35
C GLN A 14 -2.60 -32.39 -6.67
N ARG A 15 -2.30 -33.63 -7.04
CA ARG A 15 -2.84 -34.25 -8.23
C ARG A 15 -3.75 -35.42 -7.86
N VAL A 16 -4.95 -35.42 -8.40
CA VAL A 16 -5.89 -36.52 -8.33
C VAL A 16 -6.08 -37.06 -9.74
N THR A 17 -5.85 -38.36 -9.93
CA THR A 17 -6.00 -39.04 -11.21
C THR A 17 -7.10 -40.07 -11.10
N ALA A 18 -8.04 -40.07 -12.03
CA ALA A 18 -9.06 -41.09 -12.20
C ALA A 18 -8.72 -41.94 -13.42
N PHE A 19 -8.76 -43.25 -13.28
CA PHE A 19 -8.53 -44.20 -14.34
C PHE A 19 -9.84 -44.92 -14.67
N GLY A 20 -10.24 -44.89 -15.92
CA GLY A 20 -11.34 -45.69 -16.47
C GLY A 20 -10.82 -46.77 -17.41
N SER A 21 -11.71 -47.63 -17.94
CA SER A 21 -11.35 -48.67 -18.90
C SER A 21 -10.82 -48.14 -20.22
N ASP A 22 -11.35 -47.02 -20.69
CA ASP A 22 -11.07 -46.46 -22.02
C ASP A 22 -10.47 -45.07 -21.99
N ALA A 23 -10.45 -44.43 -20.83
CA ALA A 23 -9.90 -43.08 -20.65
C ALA A 23 -9.42 -42.85 -19.22
N SER A 24 -8.50 -41.91 -19.05
CA SER A 24 -8.07 -41.41 -17.75
C SER A 24 -8.08 -39.90 -17.76
N ASP A 25 -8.36 -39.29 -16.61
CA ASP A 25 -8.32 -37.84 -16.40
C ASP A 25 -7.60 -37.50 -15.11
N ALA A 26 -7.01 -36.30 -15.05
CA ALA A 26 -6.29 -35.83 -13.87
C ALA A 26 -6.52 -34.34 -13.63
N VAL A 27 -6.73 -33.99 -12.37
CA VAL A 27 -6.80 -32.62 -11.91
C VAL A 27 -5.60 -32.36 -11.01
N GLU A 28 -4.82 -31.32 -11.34
CA GLU A 28 -3.71 -30.82 -10.52
C GLU A 28 -4.07 -29.41 -10.01
N LYS A 29 -3.93 -29.20 -8.71
CA LYS A 29 -4.14 -27.89 -8.08
C LYS A 29 -2.95 -27.52 -7.20
N PRO A 30 -2.60 -26.22 -7.12
CA PRO A 30 -1.63 -25.78 -6.13
C PRO A 30 -2.17 -26.01 -4.72
N VAL A 31 -1.29 -26.37 -3.80
CA VAL A 31 -1.61 -26.56 -2.39
C VAL A 31 -0.50 -25.96 -1.53
N SER A 32 -0.88 -25.23 -0.48
CA SER A 32 0.03 -24.80 0.56
C SER A 32 -0.33 -25.50 1.87
N VAL A 33 0.70 -25.98 2.56
CA VAL A 33 0.56 -26.61 3.89
C VAL A 33 1.42 -25.81 4.85
N HIS A 34 0.79 -25.25 5.86
CA HIS A 34 1.45 -24.46 6.90
C HIS A 34 1.05 -24.96 8.29
N PRO A 35 1.80 -24.62 9.36
CA PRO A 35 1.40 -24.90 10.73
C PRO A 35 0.02 -24.33 11.06
N ASP A 36 -0.70 -24.99 11.98
CA ASP A 36 -1.96 -24.47 12.52
C ASP A 36 -1.65 -23.32 13.51
N GLY A 37 -1.53 -22.13 12.97
CA GLY A 37 -1.16 -20.91 13.68
C GLY A 37 -1.30 -19.68 12.82
N GLU A 38 -1.08 -18.51 13.42
CA GLU A 38 -1.02 -17.23 12.72
C GLU A 38 0.37 -17.01 12.12
N GLU A 39 0.44 -16.63 10.85
CA GLU A 39 1.69 -16.20 10.21
C GLU A 39 2.05 -14.80 10.66
N VAL A 40 3.25 -14.65 11.20
CA VAL A 40 3.85 -13.37 11.59
C VAL A 40 5.02 -13.05 10.67
N ALA A 41 5.11 -11.81 10.21
CA ALA A 41 6.23 -11.32 9.43
C ALA A 41 6.91 -10.15 10.13
N GLN A 42 8.24 -10.13 10.07
CA GLN A 42 9.07 -9.03 10.56
C GLN A 42 10.01 -8.59 9.46
N THR A 43 10.30 -7.29 9.40
CA THR A 43 11.28 -6.74 8.48
C THR A 43 12.27 -5.87 9.24
N ALA A 44 13.54 -5.93 8.83
CA ALA A 44 14.58 -5.01 9.26
C ALA A 44 15.30 -4.48 8.02
N SER A 45 15.51 -3.16 7.94
CA SER A 45 16.15 -2.52 6.78
C SER A 45 17.25 -1.57 7.22
N GLU A 46 18.32 -1.49 6.40
CA GLU A 46 19.44 -0.59 6.64
C GLU A 46 20.02 -0.09 5.32
N VAL A 47 20.54 1.15 5.35
CA VAL A 47 21.29 1.76 4.25
C VAL A 47 22.75 1.79 4.63
N PHE A 48 23.63 1.31 3.75
CA PHE A 48 25.05 1.16 4.07
C PHE A 48 25.97 1.51 2.89
N GLY A 49 27.20 1.88 3.21
CA GLY A 49 28.28 2.06 2.24
C GLY A 49 29.07 0.77 2.02
N GLU A 50 30.19 0.63 2.71
CA GLU A 50 31.08 -0.56 2.61
C GLU A 50 30.57 -1.74 3.43
N SER A 51 29.94 -1.48 4.58
CA SER A 51 29.38 -2.52 5.45
C SER A 51 28.11 -2.09 6.12
N GLY A 52 27.22 -3.04 6.40
CA GLY A 52 25.98 -2.86 7.13
C GLY A 52 25.67 -4.05 8.02
N SER A 53 24.82 -3.85 9.02
CA SER A 53 24.31 -4.92 9.86
C SER A 53 22.86 -4.72 10.20
N LEU A 54 22.11 -5.83 10.26
CA LEU A 54 20.69 -5.87 10.60
C LEU A 54 20.53 -6.84 11.78
N ASP A 55 19.91 -6.36 12.84
CA ASP A 55 19.56 -7.16 14.00
C ASP A 55 18.10 -7.61 13.91
N MET A 56 17.85 -8.86 14.27
CA MET A 56 16.53 -9.49 14.18
C MET A 56 16.31 -10.45 15.34
N VAL A 57 15.08 -10.54 15.82
CA VAL A 57 14.71 -11.44 16.91
C VAL A 57 13.72 -12.48 16.41
N VAL A 58 14.12 -13.74 16.42
CA VAL A 58 13.20 -14.87 16.20
C VAL A 58 12.56 -15.23 17.53
N PRO A 59 11.22 -15.14 17.68
CA PRO A 59 10.56 -15.42 18.94
C PRO A 59 10.78 -16.84 19.45
N MET A 60 10.83 -17.00 20.78
CA MET A 60 11.03 -18.31 21.43
C MET A 60 9.82 -19.23 21.24
N ASP A 61 8.61 -18.66 21.08
CA ASP A 61 7.33 -19.33 20.89
C ASP A 61 6.96 -19.58 19.42
N ALA A 62 7.81 -19.18 18.48
CA ALA A 62 7.63 -19.54 17.08
C ALA A 62 7.50 -21.07 16.91
N ILE A 63 6.52 -21.53 16.12
CA ILE A 63 6.30 -22.94 15.85
C ILE A 63 7.57 -23.54 15.23
N LYS A 64 8.03 -24.66 15.78
CA LYS A 64 9.26 -25.31 15.32
C LYS A 64 9.22 -25.61 13.83
N GLY A 65 10.26 -25.18 13.10
CA GLY A 65 10.40 -25.43 11.65
C GLY A 65 9.57 -24.48 10.77
N SER A 66 8.89 -23.48 11.35
CA SER A 66 8.11 -22.50 10.59
C SER A 66 8.93 -21.25 10.17
N VAL A 67 10.06 -20.99 10.80
CA VAL A 67 10.88 -19.81 10.53
C VAL A 67 11.44 -19.88 9.11
N ARG A 68 11.24 -18.81 8.37
CA ARG A 68 11.82 -18.55 7.04
C ARG A 68 12.39 -17.15 7.04
N ALA A 69 13.53 -16.95 6.40
CA ALA A 69 14.08 -15.61 6.27
C ALA A 69 14.87 -15.44 4.98
N GLU A 70 14.66 -14.30 4.36
CA GLU A 70 15.37 -13.87 3.17
C GLU A 70 16.08 -12.54 3.43
N LEU A 71 17.32 -12.46 3.03
CA LEU A 71 18.05 -11.19 2.91
C LEU A 71 17.91 -10.70 1.47
N LYS A 72 17.37 -9.50 1.30
CA LYS A 72 17.31 -8.79 0.02
C LYS A 72 18.32 -7.65 0.03
N ILE A 73 19.22 -7.63 -0.95
CA ILE A 73 20.24 -6.58 -1.12
C ILE A 73 19.85 -5.74 -2.33
N TYR A 74 19.71 -4.44 -2.12
CA TYR A 74 19.32 -3.46 -3.14
C TYR A 74 20.54 -2.66 -3.57
N PRO A 75 21.02 -2.84 -4.82
CA PRO A 75 22.19 -2.12 -5.32
C PRO A 75 22.00 -0.60 -5.40
N ASN A 76 20.75 -0.16 -5.54
CA ASN A 76 20.35 1.25 -5.66
C ASN A 76 18.87 1.44 -5.27
N LEU A 77 18.40 2.69 -5.22
CA LEU A 77 17.01 3.00 -4.85
C LEU A 77 15.98 2.52 -5.89
N ILE A 78 16.37 2.41 -7.16
CA ILE A 78 15.47 1.91 -8.21
C ILE A 78 15.12 0.44 -7.99
N ALA A 79 16.03 -0.36 -7.44
CA ALA A 79 15.71 -1.76 -7.12
C ALA A 79 14.56 -1.87 -6.10
N HIS A 80 14.47 -0.95 -5.12
CA HIS A 80 13.31 -0.86 -4.23
C HIS A 80 12.03 -0.47 -4.98
N ALA A 81 12.13 0.51 -5.88
CA ALA A 81 10.98 0.96 -6.65
C ALA A 81 10.46 -0.16 -7.57
N LEU A 82 11.37 -0.89 -8.25
CA LEU A 82 10.98 -2.02 -9.11
C LEU A 82 10.30 -3.13 -8.32
N GLU A 83 10.87 -3.54 -7.18
CA GLU A 83 10.24 -4.55 -6.31
C GLU A 83 8.85 -4.09 -5.82
N GLY A 84 8.75 -2.86 -5.32
CA GLY A 84 7.48 -2.32 -4.83
C GLY A 84 6.43 -2.27 -5.93
N ILE A 85 6.80 -1.86 -7.14
CA ILE A 85 5.91 -1.84 -8.28
C ILE A 85 5.51 -3.26 -8.70
N GLU A 86 6.44 -4.22 -8.76
CA GLU A 86 6.14 -5.63 -9.06
C GLU A 86 5.21 -6.23 -8.01
N GLY A 87 5.40 -5.89 -6.72
CA GLY A 87 4.57 -6.34 -5.60
C GLY A 87 3.10 -5.90 -5.70
N ILE A 88 2.83 -4.75 -6.33
CA ILE A 88 1.48 -4.22 -6.54
C ILE A 88 0.99 -4.31 -7.99
N LEU A 89 1.81 -4.86 -8.90
CA LEU A 89 1.46 -5.02 -10.31
C LEU A 89 0.44 -6.16 -10.49
N ARG A 90 -0.83 -5.85 -10.36
CA ARG A 90 -1.96 -6.77 -10.48
C ARG A 90 -3.06 -6.20 -11.36
N ARG A 91 -3.94 -7.10 -11.84
CA ARG A 91 -5.10 -6.67 -12.62
C ARG A 91 -5.96 -5.71 -11.79
N PRO A 92 -6.37 -4.56 -12.35
CA PRO A 92 -7.24 -3.61 -11.66
C PRO A 92 -8.53 -4.23 -11.14
N TYR A 93 -8.94 -3.87 -9.93
CA TYR A 93 -10.10 -4.44 -9.25
C TYR A 93 -10.74 -3.41 -8.29
N GLY A 94 -11.88 -3.76 -7.72
CA GLY A 94 -12.54 -3.02 -6.65
C GLY A 94 -13.23 -1.73 -7.12
N CYS A 95 -13.35 -0.74 -6.24
CA CYS A 95 -13.93 0.57 -6.52
C CYS A 95 -13.02 1.45 -7.40
N ALA A 96 -13.46 2.66 -7.72
CA ALA A 96 -12.68 3.59 -8.53
C ALA A 96 -11.31 3.93 -7.91
N GLU A 97 -11.25 4.20 -6.60
CA GLU A 97 -9.99 4.46 -5.89
C GLU A 97 -9.05 3.26 -5.98
N GLN A 98 -9.54 2.05 -5.73
CA GLN A 98 -8.75 0.82 -5.85
C GLN A 98 -8.31 0.57 -7.30
N THR A 99 -9.16 0.87 -8.27
CA THR A 99 -8.83 0.78 -9.70
C THR A 99 -7.70 1.74 -10.06
N ILE A 100 -7.77 3.01 -9.65
CA ILE A 100 -6.70 3.98 -9.87
C ILE A 100 -5.41 3.51 -9.19
N SER A 101 -5.49 3.15 -7.91
CA SER A 101 -4.35 2.76 -7.09
C SER A 101 -3.65 1.48 -7.56
N SER A 102 -4.40 0.52 -8.13
CA SER A 102 -3.82 -0.70 -8.72
C SER A 102 -3.33 -0.51 -10.17
N THR A 103 -3.80 0.53 -10.86
CA THR A 103 -3.38 0.88 -12.23
C THR A 103 -2.12 1.74 -12.23
N TYR A 104 -2.02 2.68 -11.29
CA TYR A 104 -0.96 3.67 -11.24
C TYR A 104 0.46 3.08 -11.24
N PRO A 105 0.75 2.00 -10.52
CA PRO A 105 2.04 1.31 -10.59
C PRO A 105 2.43 0.87 -11.99
N SER A 106 1.45 0.47 -12.81
CA SER A 106 1.70 0.10 -14.21
C SER A 106 2.21 1.30 -15.02
N VAL A 107 1.63 2.48 -14.80
CA VAL A 107 2.08 3.73 -15.44
C VAL A 107 3.48 4.12 -14.95
N MET A 108 3.78 3.95 -13.65
CA MET A 108 5.11 4.23 -13.09
C MET A 108 6.20 3.33 -13.69
N ILE A 109 5.90 2.03 -13.89
CA ILE A 109 6.79 1.09 -14.60
C ILE A 109 7.06 1.59 -16.02
N LEU A 110 6.02 1.90 -16.78
CA LEU A 110 6.15 2.32 -18.18
C LEU A 110 6.99 3.59 -18.27
N ARG A 111 6.74 4.58 -17.42
CA ARG A 111 7.54 5.82 -17.33
C ARG A 111 9.03 5.51 -17.14
N ARG A 112 9.36 4.47 -16.38
CA ARG A 112 10.76 4.14 -16.07
C ARG A 112 11.41 3.26 -17.15
N LEU A 113 10.69 2.30 -17.71
CA LEU A 113 11.26 1.30 -18.62
C LEU A 113 11.28 1.77 -20.08
N GLU A 114 10.26 2.49 -20.53
CA GLU A 114 10.15 2.87 -21.95
C GLU A 114 11.29 3.74 -22.49
N PRO A 115 11.81 4.73 -21.76
CA PRO A 115 12.96 5.50 -22.22
C PRO A 115 14.23 4.67 -22.44
N GLN A 116 14.26 3.43 -21.94
CA GLN A 116 15.38 2.49 -22.01
C GLN A 116 15.01 1.19 -22.73
N SER A 117 13.93 1.20 -23.52
CA SER A 117 13.35 0.01 -24.16
C SER A 117 14.36 -0.86 -24.91
N GLU A 118 15.32 -0.26 -25.57
CA GLU A 118 16.38 -0.96 -26.32
C GLU A 118 17.36 -1.74 -25.42
N ARG A 119 17.51 -1.34 -24.14
CA ARG A 119 18.47 -1.91 -23.18
C ARG A 119 17.83 -2.86 -22.17
N LEU A 120 16.51 -3.08 -22.27
CA LEU A 120 15.80 -3.92 -21.32
C LEU A 120 16.14 -5.40 -21.51
N SER A 121 16.26 -6.12 -20.39
CA SER A 121 16.30 -7.58 -20.38
C SER A 121 14.97 -8.17 -20.88
N ALA A 122 14.96 -9.45 -21.27
CA ALA A 122 13.72 -10.12 -21.70
C ALA A 122 12.64 -10.09 -20.61
N SER A 123 13.01 -10.30 -19.34
CA SER A 123 12.08 -10.23 -18.22
C SER A 123 11.50 -8.83 -18.02
N MET A 124 12.32 -7.77 -18.13
CA MET A 124 11.84 -6.39 -18.02
C MET A 124 10.93 -5.99 -19.17
N ARG A 125 11.19 -6.48 -20.40
CA ARG A 125 10.26 -6.29 -21.52
C ARG A 125 8.90 -6.94 -21.23
N GLN A 126 8.89 -8.17 -20.72
CA GLN A 126 7.66 -8.85 -20.33
C GLN A 126 6.91 -8.10 -19.22
N THR A 127 7.62 -7.55 -18.26
CA THR A 127 7.04 -6.69 -17.20
C THR A 127 6.44 -5.42 -17.80
N ALA A 128 7.10 -4.75 -18.73
CA ALA A 128 6.57 -3.56 -19.41
C ALA A 128 5.31 -3.87 -20.23
N GLU A 129 5.29 -4.98 -20.96
CA GLU A 129 4.09 -5.42 -21.70
C GLU A 129 2.93 -5.76 -20.78
N LYS A 130 3.19 -6.43 -19.65
CA LYS A 130 2.19 -6.70 -18.61
C LYS A 130 1.65 -5.40 -18.03
N ALA A 131 2.53 -4.45 -17.70
CA ALA A 131 2.16 -3.14 -17.20
C ALA A 131 1.27 -2.38 -18.19
N ARG A 132 1.60 -2.39 -19.49
CA ARG A 132 0.77 -1.75 -20.52
C ARG A 132 -0.64 -2.35 -20.59
N ARG A 133 -0.75 -3.69 -20.57
CA ARG A 133 -2.06 -4.37 -20.53
C ARG A 133 -2.87 -4.00 -19.28
N TYR A 134 -2.23 -3.88 -18.13
CA TYR A 134 -2.92 -3.52 -16.89
C TYR A 134 -3.27 -2.03 -16.83
N ALA A 135 -2.43 -1.15 -17.37
CA ALA A 135 -2.76 0.27 -17.52
C ALA A 135 -4.01 0.45 -18.40
N GLN A 136 -4.06 -0.25 -19.55
CA GLN A 136 -5.21 -0.23 -20.45
C GLN A 136 -6.48 -0.78 -19.76
N ALA A 137 -6.39 -1.95 -19.12
CA ALA A 137 -7.52 -2.54 -18.41
C ALA A 137 -8.01 -1.65 -17.24
N GLY A 138 -7.09 -0.94 -16.58
CA GLY A 138 -7.42 0.02 -15.52
C GLY A 138 -8.14 1.25 -16.05
N TYR A 139 -7.69 1.78 -17.16
CA TYR A 139 -8.38 2.87 -17.85
C TYR A 139 -9.80 2.49 -18.27
N GLU A 140 -9.97 1.35 -18.97
CA GLU A 140 -11.28 0.84 -19.39
C GLU A 140 -12.22 0.64 -18.19
N ARG A 141 -11.71 0.10 -17.10
CA ARG A 141 -12.50 -0.07 -15.87
C ARG A 141 -12.86 1.27 -15.23
N LEU A 142 -11.94 2.25 -15.24
CA LEU A 142 -12.15 3.59 -14.68
C LEU A 142 -13.30 4.32 -15.40
N LEU A 143 -13.46 4.12 -16.70
CA LEU A 143 -14.59 4.68 -17.46
C LEU A 143 -15.97 4.29 -16.90
N GLY A 144 -16.09 3.09 -16.31
CA GLY A 144 -17.31 2.63 -15.65
C GLY A 144 -17.68 3.38 -14.36
N TYR A 145 -16.79 4.21 -13.85
CA TYR A 145 -17.01 5.04 -12.65
C TYR A 145 -17.22 6.53 -12.97
N ARG A 146 -17.23 6.89 -14.26
CA ARG A 146 -17.44 8.27 -14.72
C ARG A 146 -18.91 8.67 -14.49
N ALA A 147 -19.12 9.81 -13.84
CA ALA A 147 -20.43 10.42 -13.66
C ALA A 147 -20.77 11.36 -14.83
N GLU A 148 -22.03 11.69 -15.02
CA GLU A 148 -22.50 12.65 -16.06
C GLU A 148 -21.88 14.04 -15.93
N SER A 149 -21.52 14.43 -14.70
CA SER A 149 -20.78 15.68 -14.43
C SER A 149 -19.37 15.74 -15.01
N GLY A 150 -18.84 14.62 -15.52
CA GLY A 150 -17.46 14.45 -15.98
C GLY A 150 -16.47 14.05 -14.90
N GLY A 151 -16.86 14.09 -13.62
CA GLY A 151 -16.07 13.55 -12.50
C GLY A 151 -16.22 12.04 -12.32
N PHE A 152 -15.64 11.49 -11.27
CA PHE A 152 -15.67 10.05 -10.95
C PHE A 152 -16.29 9.79 -9.59
N SER A 153 -17.11 8.75 -9.51
CA SER A 153 -17.71 8.26 -8.26
C SER A 153 -17.06 6.93 -7.83
N TYR A 154 -17.10 6.62 -6.54
CA TYR A 154 -16.42 5.42 -6.00
C TYR A 154 -16.93 4.10 -6.60
N TRP A 155 -18.24 4.02 -6.92
CA TRP A 155 -18.90 2.76 -7.33
C TRP A 155 -19.64 2.85 -8.66
N GLY A 156 -19.41 3.90 -9.47
CA GLY A 156 -20.11 4.11 -10.75
C GLY A 156 -21.55 4.57 -10.59
N ARG A 157 -21.96 4.94 -9.39
CA ARG A 157 -23.29 5.47 -9.04
C ARG A 157 -23.16 6.56 -7.99
N GLY A 158 -24.14 7.46 -7.95
CA GLY A 158 -24.11 8.61 -7.05
C GLY A 158 -23.30 9.78 -7.61
N GLU A 159 -23.04 10.76 -6.76
CA GLU A 159 -22.31 11.96 -7.12
C GLU A 159 -20.81 11.69 -7.28
N ALA A 160 -20.17 12.48 -8.15
CA ALA A 160 -18.73 12.45 -8.32
C ALA A 160 -18.02 12.99 -7.07
N ASP A 161 -16.95 12.29 -6.64
CA ASP A 161 -16.10 12.73 -5.55
C ASP A 161 -14.95 13.59 -6.09
N LEU A 162 -14.67 14.68 -5.41
CA LEU A 162 -13.71 15.68 -5.87
C LEU A 162 -12.24 15.22 -5.75
N ALA A 163 -11.87 14.64 -4.61
CA ALA A 163 -10.51 14.13 -4.41
C ALA A 163 -10.23 12.94 -5.33
N LEU A 164 -11.20 12.04 -5.45
CA LEU A 164 -11.13 10.89 -6.36
C LEU A 164 -11.01 11.32 -7.82
N THR A 165 -11.77 12.36 -8.23
CA THR A 165 -11.68 12.90 -9.60
C THR A 165 -10.32 13.53 -9.87
N ALA A 166 -9.75 14.25 -8.91
CA ALA A 166 -8.39 14.77 -9.03
C ALA A 166 -7.36 13.64 -9.12
N TYR A 167 -7.54 12.54 -8.36
CA TYR A 167 -6.67 11.37 -8.45
C TYR A 167 -6.80 10.66 -9.80
N ALA A 168 -8.02 10.52 -10.32
CA ALA A 168 -8.25 10.02 -11.67
C ALA A 168 -7.57 10.91 -12.72
N LEU A 169 -7.71 12.22 -12.61
CA LEU A 169 -7.07 13.18 -13.53
C LEU A 169 -5.54 13.01 -13.54
N ARG A 170 -4.91 12.83 -12.38
CA ARG A 170 -3.47 12.53 -12.29
C ARG A 170 -3.11 11.24 -13.05
N LEU A 171 -3.88 10.15 -12.82
CA LEU A 171 -3.64 8.88 -13.53
C LEU A 171 -3.80 9.04 -15.04
N LEU A 172 -4.87 9.69 -15.50
CA LEU A 172 -5.18 9.88 -16.92
C LEU A 172 -4.09 10.68 -17.64
N ASN A 173 -3.64 11.77 -17.04
CA ASN A 173 -2.54 12.59 -17.57
C ASN A 173 -1.22 11.80 -17.67
N ASP A 174 -0.90 11.01 -16.65
CA ASP A 174 0.32 10.20 -16.65
C ASP A 174 0.24 8.96 -17.56
N ALA A 175 -0.95 8.38 -17.71
CA ALA A 175 -1.18 7.21 -18.55
C ALA A 175 -1.20 7.55 -20.04
N GLY A 176 -1.62 8.77 -20.41
CA GLY A 176 -1.72 9.22 -21.81
C GLY A 176 -0.41 9.16 -22.59
N ASP A 177 0.74 9.14 -21.90
CA ASP A 177 2.05 8.95 -22.53
C ASP A 177 2.27 7.50 -23.02
N PHE A 178 1.48 6.51 -22.54
CA PHE A 178 1.76 5.06 -22.70
C PHE A 178 0.61 4.26 -23.30
N ILE A 179 -0.64 4.73 -23.11
CA ILE A 179 -1.86 4.10 -23.63
C ILE A 179 -2.77 5.16 -24.25
N GLY A 180 -3.72 4.70 -25.09
CA GLY A 180 -4.73 5.60 -25.65
C GLY A 180 -5.72 6.06 -24.58
N VAL A 181 -5.59 7.29 -24.11
CA VAL A 181 -6.53 7.94 -23.20
C VAL A 181 -7.32 8.98 -23.99
N ASP A 182 -8.65 8.93 -23.86
CA ASP A 182 -9.55 9.87 -24.53
C ASP A 182 -9.42 11.27 -23.91
N GLU A 183 -9.09 12.27 -24.71
CA GLU A 183 -8.95 13.66 -24.28
C GLU A 183 -10.24 14.23 -23.68
N ASP A 184 -11.41 13.77 -24.13
CA ASP A 184 -12.71 14.22 -23.57
C ASP A 184 -12.91 13.72 -22.12
N VAL A 185 -12.28 12.59 -21.76
CA VAL A 185 -12.29 12.09 -20.39
C VAL A 185 -11.43 12.97 -19.49
N ILE A 186 -10.22 13.33 -19.95
CA ILE A 186 -9.30 14.24 -19.24
C ILE A 186 -9.94 15.62 -19.11
N ALA A 187 -10.46 16.18 -20.20
CA ALA A 187 -11.10 17.49 -20.21
C ALA A 187 -12.33 17.54 -19.30
N GLY A 188 -13.16 16.47 -19.29
CA GLY A 188 -14.33 16.36 -18.41
C GLY A 188 -13.93 16.36 -16.93
N ALA A 189 -12.96 15.54 -16.55
CA ALA A 189 -12.45 15.48 -15.18
C ALA A 189 -11.82 16.83 -14.74
N ARG A 190 -11.03 17.45 -15.60
CA ARG A 190 -10.45 18.78 -15.37
C ARG A 190 -11.54 19.83 -15.18
N LYS A 191 -12.56 19.87 -16.06
CA LYS A 191 -13.68 20.80 -15.97
C LYS A 191 -14.45 20.64 -14.67
N PHE A 192 -14.70 19.40 -14.23
CA PHE A 192 -15.35 19.12 -12.95
C PHE A 192 -14.55 19.67 -11.77
N VAL A 193 -13.22 19.40 -11.72
CA VAL A 193 -12.35 19.90 -10.66
C VAL A 193 -12.31 21.41 -10.63
N LEU A 194 -12.09 22.06 -11.77
CA LEU A 194 -12.03 23.53 -11.85
C LEU A 194 -13.37 24.19 -11.49
N GLY A 195 -14.49 23.62 -11.95
CA GLY A 195 -15.85 24.12 -11.67
C GLY A 195 -16.28 23.99 -10.21
N SER A 196 -15.63 23.10 -9.45
CA SER A 196 -15.88 22.90 -8.01
C SER A 196 -15.09 23.83 -7.10
N GLN A 197 -14.17 24.65 -7.66
CA GLN A 197 -13.36 25.58 -6.89
C GLN A 197 -14.19 26.76 -6.35
N GLN A 198 -13.99 27.09 -5.09
CA GLN A 198 -14.60 28.30 -4.49
C GLN A 198 -13.85 29.57 -4.94
N PRO A 199 -14.51 30.75 -4.84
CA PRO A 199 -13.89 32.03 -5.27
C PRO A 199 -12.55 32.35 -4.57
N ASP A 200 -12.35 31.90 -3.34
CA ASP A 200 -11.12 32.09 -2.56
C ASP A 200 -10.02 31.07 -2.86
N GLY A 201 -10.25 30.17 -3.81
CA GLY A 201 -9.25 29.21 -4.30
C GLY A 201 -9.31 27.83 -3.63
N ARG A 202 -10.13 27.64 -2.61
CA ARG A 202 -10.23 26.34 -1.93
C ARG A 202 -11.15 25.35 -2.66
N TRP A 203 -10.96 24.06 -2.38
CA TRP A 203 -11.89 22.96 -2.70
C TRP A 203 -12.39 22.36 -1.39
N PRO A 204 -13.62 22.71 -0.95
CA PRO A 204 -14.15 22.24 0.32
C PRO A 204 -14.39 20.73 0.29
N LEU A 205 -14.03 20.06 1.38
CA LEU A 205 -14.40 18.68 1.64
C LEU A 205 -15.61 18.68 2.59
N ARG A 206 -16.77 18.30 2.07
CA ARG A 206 -18.02 18.21 2.84
C ARG A 206 -18.58 16.80 2.73
N TYR A 207 -18.95 16.23 3.87
CA TYR A 207 -19.80 15.05 3.90
C TYR A 207 -21.19 15.48 4.32
N ARG A 208 -22.18 15.35 3.40
CA ARG A 208 -23.58 15.68 3.64
C ARG A 208 -23.73 16.78 4.71
N ASP A 209 -24.70 17.10 5.35
CA ASP A 209 -25.02 18.21 6.25
C ASP A 209 -24.00 18.64 7.34
N GLU A 210 -22.71 18.32 7.19
CA GLU A 210 -21.66 18.70 8.13
C GLU A 210 -21.13 20.13 7.89
N LYS A 211 -20.69 20.75 9.01
CA LYS A 211 -19.92 21.99 8.92
C LYS A 211 -18.58 21.72 8.24
N GLU A 212 -18.16 22.63 7.38
CA GLU A 212 -16.85 22.57 6.72
C GLU A 212 -15.72 22.55 7.76
N ASP A 213 -14.86 21.54 7.68
CA ASP A 213 -13.62 21.47 8.44
C ASP A 213 -12.51 22.19 7.67
N ALA A 214 -12.02 23.29 8.21
CA ALA A 214 -11.01 24.13 7.56
C ALA A 214 -9.68 23.39 7.34
N LYS A 215 -9.27 22.50 8.25
CA LYS A 215 -8.03 21.73 8.13
C LYS A 215 -8.16 20.68 7.02
N ARG A 216 -9.24 19.92 6.99
CA ARG A 216 -9.51 18.94 5.93
C ARG A 216 -9.68 19.59 4.56
N THR A 217 -10.35 20.75 4.50
CA THR A 217 -10.47 21.55 3.28
C THR A 217 -9.09 22.00 2.78
N ALA A 218 -8.20 22.44 3.67
CA ALA A 218 -6.83 22.83 3.28
C ALA A 218 -6.02 21.65 2.76
N LEU A 219 -6.10 20.47 3.39
CA LEU A 219 -5.45 19.23 2.93
C LEU A 219 -5.96 18.79 1.56
N ASN A 220 -7.29 18.78 1.36
CA ASN A 220 -7.90 18.45 0.08
C ASN A 220 -7.48 19.46 -1.01
N THR A 221 -7.49 20.74 -0.69
CA THR A 221 -7.04 21.80 -1.61
C THR A 221 -5.56 21.62 -1.97
N ALA A 222 -4.69 21.28 -1.03
CA ALA A 222 -3.27 21.06 -1.30
C ALA A 222 -3.04 19.84 -2.21
N PHE A 223 -3.78 18.76 -2.02
CA PHE A 223 -3.73 17.59 -2.89
C PHE A 223 -4.15 17.95 -4.32
N ILE A 224 -5.31 18.60 -4.49
CA ILE A 224 -5.82 18.99 -5.80
C ILE A 224 -4.88 19.98 -6.49
N THR A 225 -4.37 20.97 -5.76
CA THR A 225 -3.41 21.96 -6.30
C THR A 225 -2.15 21.26 -6.80
N ARG A 226 -1.63 20.26 -6.06
CA ARG A 226 -0.47 19.46 -6.50
C ARG A 226 -0.78 18.71 -7.80
N VAL A 227 -1.96 18.10 -7.93
CA VAL A 227 -2.36 17.42 -9.17
C VAL A 227 -2.43 18.39 -10.35
N LEU A 228 -3.04 19.57 -10.17
CA LEU A 228 -3.13 20.57 -11.21
C LEU A 228 -1.75 21.15 -11.59
N ALA A 229 -0.87 21.39 -10.62
CA ALA A 229 0.48 21.86 -10.87
C ALA A 229 1.34 20.88 -11.71
N MET A 230 1.04 19.58 -11.64
CA MET A 230 1.69 18.51 -12.42
C MET A 230 1.15 18.39 -13.87
N GLU A 231 0.17 19.21 -14.28
CA GLU A 231 -0.40 19.19 -15.64
C GLU A 231 0.71 19.35 -16.69
N LYS A 232 0.70 18.50 -17.72
CA LYS A 232 1.71 18.48 -18.78
C LYS A 232 1.26 19.20 -20.05
N SER A 233 -0.05 19.21 -20.32
CA SER A 233 -0.61 19.82 -21.53
C SER A 233 -0.32 21.31 -21.59
N LYS A 234 0.32 21.75 -22.65
CA LYS A 234 0.59 23.18 -22.91
C LYS A 234 -0.70 23.95 -23.14
N GLU A 235 -1.67 23.32 -23.80
CA GLU A 235 -2.98 23.88 -24.10
C GLU A 235 -3.76 24.13 -22.81
N ALA A 236 -3.76 23.15 -21.88
CA ALA A 236 -4.40 23.28 -20.59
C ALA A 236 -3.75 24.37 -19.74
N LYS A 237 -2.41 24.46 -19.73
CA LYS A 237 -1.66 25.52 -19.01
C LYS A 237 -1.89 26.91 -19.59
N ALA A 238 -2.14 27.01 -20.89
CA ALA A 238 -2.45 28.25 -21.56
C ALA A 238 -3.90 28.71 -21.34
N ASP A 239 -4.79 27.85 -20.86
CA ASP A 239 -6.17 28.19 -20.51
C ASP A 239 -6.18 29.16 -19.32
N LYS A 240 -6.81 30.33 -19.52
CA LYS A 240 -6.92 31.37 -18.49
C LYS A 240 -7.69 30.91 -17.26
N ALA A 241 -8.71 30.06 -17.42
CA ALA A 241 -9.47 29.53 -16.30
C ALA A 241 -8.63 28.58 -15.46
N PHE A 242 -7.85 27.71 -16.09
CA PHE A 242 -6.91 26.81 -15.42
C PHE A 242 -5.83 27.60 -14.66
N ALA A 243 -5.14 28.52 -15.35
CA ALA A 243 -4.07 29.34 -14.75
C ALA A 243 -4.58 30.16 -13.56
N SER A 244 -5.76 30.76 -13.69
CA SER A 244 -6.39 31.53 -12.61
C SER A 244 -6.79 30.64 -11.43
N ALA A 245 -7.32 29.42 -11.69
CA ALA A 245 -7.68 28.48 -10.64
C ALA A 245 -6.46 28.00 -9.85
N LEU A 246 -5.37 27.65 -10.54
CA LEU A 246 -4.11 27.23 -9.91
C LEU A 246 -3.51 28.37 -9.08
N SER A 247 -3.48 29.61 -9.60
CA SER A 247 -2.99 30.78 -8.86
C SER A 247 -3.79 31.03 -7.59
N ARG A 248 -5.15 31.04 -7.66
CA ARG A 248 -5.99 31.24 -6.46
C ARG A 248 -5.76 30.14 -5.42
N ALA A 249 -5.58 28.90 -5.86
CA ALA A 249 -5.31 27.79 -4.94
C ALA A 249 -3.95 27.94 -4.24
N LEU A 250 -2.91 28.33 -4.97
CA LEU A 250 -1.58 28.60 -4.39
C LEU A 250 -1.64 29.77 -3.40
N ASP A 251 -2.37 30.86 -3.72
CA ASP A 251 -2.56 32.00 -2.82
C ASP A 251 -3.33 31.62 -1.55
N TYR A 252 -4.35 30.78 -1.67
CA TYR A 252 -5.09 30.22 -0.53
C TYR A 252 -4.15 29.41 0.37
N LEU A 253 -3.41 28.47 -0.22
CA LEU A 253 -2.52 27.59 0.52
C LEU A 253 -1.35 28.34 1.17
N ALA A 254 -0.78 29.35 0.49
CA ALA A 254 0.27 30.20 1.05
C ALA A 254 -0.12 30.85 2.38
N LYS A 255 -1.40 31.21 2.53
CA LYS A 255 -1.94 31.73 3.80
C LYS A 255 -2.14 30.61 4.82
N ARG A 256 -2.67 29.44 4.40
CA ARG A 256 -2.97 28.33 5.28
C ARG A 256 -1.73 27.67 5.90
N ILE A 257 -0.62 27.57 5.18
CA ILE A 257 0.62 27.02 5.74
C ILE A 257 1.21 27.88 6.88
N GLU A 258 0.78 29.13 7.03
CA GLU A 258 1.15 29.97 8.17
C GLU A 258 0.30 29.64 9.41
N GLU A 259 -0.96 29.28 9.20
CA GLU A 259 -1.97 29.09 10.26
C GLU A 259 -2.05 27.64 10.73
N ILE A 260 -1.74 26.67 9.85
CA ILE A 260 -1.94 25.25 10.08
C ILE A 260 -0.60 24.51 10.06
N ASP A 261 -0.21 23.97 11.22
CA ASP A 261 0.99 23.16 11.39
C ASP A 261 0.70 21.70 11.02
N GLU A 262 0.50 21.46 9.70
CA GLU A 262 0.26 20.12 9.17
C GLU A 262 1.28 19.79 8.08
N PRO A 263 2.24 18.89 8.35
CA PRO A 263 3.33 18.58 7.41
C PRO A 263 2.86 18.10 6.02
N TYR A 264 1.75 17.36 5.95
CA TYR A 264 1.17 16.92 4.67
C TYR A 264 0.77 18.12 3.78
N LEU A 265 0.08 19.09 4.40
CA LEU A 265 -0.34 20.33 3.74
C LEU A 265 0.88 21.10 3.20
N ILE A 266 1.89 21.28 4.06
CA ILE A 266 3.08 22.08 3.76
C ILE A 266 3.91 21.40 2.68
N ALA A 267 4.10 20.08 2.73
CA ALA A 267 4.85 19.33 1.72
C ALA A 267 4.12 19.33 0.35
N SER A 268 2.79 19.14 0.37
CA SER A 268 1.99 19.19 -0.86
C SER A 268 2.02 20.58 -1.50
N TYR A 269 1.93 21.65 -0.71
CA TYR A 269 2.07 23.02 -1.19
C TYR A 269 3.49 23.28 -1.74
N ALA A 270 4.54 22.85 -1.02
CA ALA A 270 5.91 23.02 -1.48
C ALA A 270 6.13 22.41 -2.88
N LEU A 271 5.66 21.17 -3.08
CA LEU A 271 5.76 20.49 -4.37
C LEU A 271 4.95 21.21 -5.46
N ALA A 272 3.71 21.61 -5.16
CA ALA A 272 2.86 22.35 -6.09
C ALA A 272 3.49 23.71 -6.49
N ALA A 273 4.02 24.43 -5.51
CA ALA A 273 4.69 25.71 -5.75
C ALA A 273 5.95 25.56 -6.62
N MET A 274 6.73 24.49 -6.41
CA MET A 274 7.88 24.15 -7.27
C MET A 274 7.45 23.88 -8.71
N ASP A 275 6.38 23.08 -8.91
CA ASP A 275 5.87 22.74 -10.24
C ASP A 275 5.25 23.96 -10.96
N ALA A 276 4.67 24.89 -10.22
CA ALA A 276 4.13 26.15 -10.72
C ALA A 276 5.18 27.27 -10.89
N GLY A 277 6.42 27.07 -10.44
CA GLY A 277 7.50 28.09 -10.51
C GLY A 277 7.46 29.14 -9.39
N GLU A 278 6.65 28.95 -8.35
CA GLU A 278 6.49 29.84 -7.18
C GLU A 278 7.64 29.66 -6.17
N LYS A 279 8.85 30.12 -6.52
CA LYS A 279 10.09 29.86 -5.77
C LYS A 279 10.02 30.27 -4.30
N LYS A 280 9.54 31.51 -4.03
CA LYS A 280 9.49 32.06 -2.66
C LYS A 280 8.56 31.25 -1.75
N GLY A 281 7.39 30.84 -2.27
CA GLY A 281 6.45 30.01 -1.56
C GLY A 281 7.03 28.63 -1.25
N ALA A 282 7.68 28.01 -2.23
CA ALA A 282 8.35 26.73 -2.07
C ALA A 282 9.48 26.78 -1.02
N GLU A 283 10.37 27.78 -1.08
CA GLU A 283 11.48 27.97 -0.13
C GLU A 283 10.96 28.12 1.31
N LYS A 284 9.90 28.91 1.52
CA LYS A 284 9.27 29.12 2.83
C LYS A 284 8.68 27.82 3.38
N ALA A 285 7.95 27.08 2.55
CA ALA A 285 7.36 25.80 2.94
C ALA A 285 8.42 24.75 3.29
N VAL A 286 9.50 24.65 2.50
CA VAL A 286 10.63 23.75 2.78
C VAL A 286 11.35 24.12 4.08
N ALA A 287 11.56 25.42 4.33
CA ALA A 287 12.15 25.87 5.59
C ALA A 287 11.28 25.44 6.80
N LYS A 288 9.95 25.57 6.69
CA LYS A 288 9.01 25.11 7.72
C LYS A 288 9.05 23.60 7.89
N LEU A 289 9.08 22.81 6.81
CA LEU A 289 9.22 21.34 6.88
C LEU A 289 10.47 20.91 7.64
N ARG A 290 11.60 21.58 7.46
CA ARG A 290 12.85 21.27 8.18
C ARG A 290 12.68 21.38 9.71
N THR A 291 11.89 22.33 10.19
CA THR A 291 11.63 22.50 11.64
C THR A 291 10.62 21.52 12.21
N MET A 292 9.81 20.88 11.37
CA MET A 292 8.76 19.96 11.78
C MET A 292 9.18 18.50 11.76
N ALA A 293 10.39 18.20 11.33
CA ALA A 293 10.92 16.85 11.33
C ALA A 293 10.99 16.30 12.76
N ARG A 294 10.49 15.08 12.95
CA ARG A 294 10.62 14.30 14.20
C ARG A 294 11.68 13.24 14.01
N GLU A 295 12.40 12.92 15.07
CA GLU A 295 13.48 11.95 15.05
C GLU A 295 13.15 10.76 15.95
N GLU A 296 13.38 9.54 15.44
CA GLU A 296 13.21 8.28 16.17
C GLU A 296 14.17 7.24 15.64
N ALA A 297 14.91 6.57 16.52
CA ALA A 297 15.81 5.46 16.18
C ALA A 297 16.76 5.75 14.98
N GLY A 298 17.30 6.98 14.90
CA GLY A 298 18.20 7.40 13.83
C GLY A 298 17.53 7.71 12.50
N THR A 299 16.19 7.73 12.47
CA THR A 299 15.40 8.15 11.31
C THR A 299 14.75 9.51 11.54
N SER A 300 14.31 10.15 10.47
CA SER A 300 13.47 11.35 10.55
C SER A 300 12.15 11.11 9.83
N TYR A 301 11.05 11.63 10.39
CA TYR A 301 9.72 11.50 9.81
C TYR A 301 8.88 12.75 10.05
N TRP A 302 7.81 12.89 9.28
CA TRP A 302 6.81 13.95 9.42
C TRP A 302 5.47 13.32 9.76
N ASN A 303 4.89 13.79 10.85
CA ASN A 303 3.63 13.25 11.34
C ASN A 303 2.44 13.78 10.53
N LEU A 304 1.34 13.05 10.57
CA LEU A 304 0.04 13.48 10.07
C LEU A 304 -0.91 13.56 11.26
N GLU A 305 -1.43 14.75 11.53
CA GLU A 305 -2.28 15.02 12.69
C GLU A 305 -3.79 14.89 12.39
N SER A 306 -4.13 14.61 11.11
CA SER A 306 -5.49 14.37 10.64
C SER A 306 -5.48 13.26 9.58
N ASN A 307 -6.63 12.94 8.97
CA ASN A 307 -6.63 12.05 7.82
C ASN A 307 -6.09 12.75 6.57
N SER A 308 -5.31 12.04 5.74
CA SER A 308 -5.04 12.50 4.38
C SER A 308 -6.33 12.54 3.54
N PRO A 309 -6.35 13.17 2.35
CA PRO A 309 -7.53 13.22 1.48
C PRO A 309 -8.13 11.85 1.15
N PHE A 310 -7.34 10.78 1.18
CA PHE A 310 -7.77 9.39 1.01
C PHE A 310 -7.76 8.61 2.32
N TYR A 311 -8.11 9.27 3.42
CA TYR A 311 -8.30 8.65 4.74
C TYR A 311 -7.05 7.97 5.34
N GLY A 312 -5.85 8.19 4.76
CA GLY A 312 -4.60 7.72 5.37
C GLY A 312 -4.39 8.35 6.74
N TRP A 313 -4.06 7.55 7.75
CA TRP A 313 -3.80 7.98 9.11
C TRP A 313 -2.79 7.05 9.80
N GLY A 314 -2.43 7.35 11.05
CA GLY A 314 -1.47 6.53 11.79
C GLY A 314 -0.13 6.39 11.06
N LEU A 315 0.43 5.18 11.04
CA LEU A 315 1.70 4.93 10.38
C LEU A 315 1.60 5.09 8.85
N ALA A 316 0.49 4.68 8.23
CA ALA A 316 0.30 4.85 6.79
C ALA A 316 0.31 6.34 6.38
N GLY A 317 -0.42 7.19 7.12
CA GLY A 317 -0.42 8.64 6.91
C GLY A 317 0.96 9.29 7.18
N ARG A 318 1.68 8.79 8.18
CA ARG A 318 3.06 9.22 8.49
C ARG A 318 4.03 8.88 7.36
N ILE A 319 3.94 7.68 6.78
CA ILE A 319 4.75 7.25 5.64
C ILE A 319 4.45 8.14 4.43
N GLU A 320 3.17 8.36 4.12
CA GLU A 320 2.73 9.20 3.01
C GLU A 320 3.26 10.63 3.16
N THR A 321 3.11 11.22 4.32
CA THR A 321 3.60 12.58 4.63
C THR A 321 5.11 12.67 4.56
N THR A 322 5.82 11.67 5.10
CA THR A 322 7.30 11.62 5.05
C THR A 322 7.80 11.51 3.61
N ALA A 323 7.15 10.73 2.77
CA ALA A 323 7.51 10.63 1.36
C ALA A 323 7.40 11.98 0.64
N LEU A 324 6.30 12.70 0.85
CA LEU A 324 6.11 14.04 0.28
C LEU A 324 7.15 15.04 0.79
N ALA A 325 7.44 15.04 2.09
CA ALA A 325 8.44 15.93 2.70
C ALA A 325 9.84 15.64 2.18
N VAL A 326 10.25 14.36 2.10
CA VAL A 326 11.56 13.94 1.54
C VAL A 326 11.68 14.36 0.08
N ASN A 327 10.64 14.22 -0.73
CA ASN A 327 10.63 14.64 -2.13
C ASN A 327 10.78 16.18 -2.24
N ALA A 328 10.05 16.95 -1.43
CA ALA A 328 10.14 18.40 -1.41
C ALA A 328 11.55 18.87 -1.00
N LEU A 329 12.12 18.29 0.06
CA LEU A 329 13.49 18.59 0.52
C LEU A 329 14.54 18.27 -0.55
N LYS A 330 14.44 17.13 -1.23
CA LYS A 330 15.36 16.75 -2.32
C LYS A 330 15.30 17.74 -3.47
N ARG A 331 14.09 18.08 -3.92
CA ARG A 331 13.89 19.01 -5.05
C ARG A 331 14.41 20.42 -4.72
N ALA A 332 14.20 20.89 -3.48
CA ALA A 332 14.76 22.15 -3.01
C ALA A 332 16.29 22.12 -2.98
N GLY A 333 16.89 21.04 -2.43
CA GLY A 333 18.35 20.87 -2.41
C GLY A 333 18.97 20.82 -3.81
N ALA A 334 18.31 20.19 -4.78
CA ALA A 334 18.74 20.20 -6.17
C ALA A 334 18.75 21.60 -6.79
N ALA A 335 17.82 22.47 -6.38
CA ALA A 335 17.77 23.88 -6.84
C ALA A 335 18.86 24.74 -6.17
N GLU A 336 19.24 24.45 -4.92
CA GLU A 336 20.30 25.14 -4.18
C GLU A 336 21.71 24.78 -4.69
N ILE A 337 21.91 23.56 -5.22
CA ILE A 337 23.21 23.07 -5.76
C ILE A 337 23.71 23.90 -6.95
N GLY A 338 22.87 24.72 -7.58
CA GLY A 338 23.29 25.71 -8.56
C GLY A 338 24.19 26.84 -7.98
N LYS A 339 24.30 26.94 -6.65
CA LYS A 339 25.21 27.87 -5.94
C LYS A 339 26.37 27.05 -5.37
N ALA A 340 27.53 27.19 -5.99
CA ALA A 340 28.72 26.40 -5.63
C ALA A 340 29.06 26.52 -4.14
N GLY A 341 29.24 25.39 -3.45
CA GLY A 341 29.83 25.27 -2.12
C GLY A 341 29.00 24.65 -1.00
N GLU A 342 27.72 24.33 -1.19
CA GLU A 342 26.85 23.83 -0.09
C GLU A 342 26.41 22.35 -0.19
N ARG A 343 27.10 21.57 -0.99
CA ARG A 343 26.78 20.14 -1.22
C ARG A 343 26.78 19.27 0.04
N GLU A 344 27.48 19.66 1.08
CA GLU A 344 27.68 18.84 2.29
C GLU A 344 26.63 19.02 3.40
N LYS A 345 25.82 20.09 3.36
CA LYS A 345 24.88 20.43 4.44
C LYS A 345 23.41 20.09 4.18
N ALA A 346 23.01 19.78 2.94
CA ALA A 346 21.59 19.63 2.58
C ALA A 346 20.95 18.30 2.97
N GLU A 347 21.67 17.33 3.54
CA GLU A 347 21.26 15.94 3.43
C GLU A 347 21.06 15.05 4.66
N PRO A 348 21.23 15.45 5.93
CA PRO A 348 20.93 14.54 7.01
C PRO A 348 19.44 14.18 7.09
N LEU A 349 18.54 15.16 6.89
CA LEU A 349 17.10 14.96 6.99
C LEU A 349 16.54 14.09 5.86
N THR A 350 16.91 14.36 4.60
CA THR A 350 16.49 13.57 3.44
C THR A 350 16.91 12.12 3.57
N ASN A 351 18.18 11.86 3.99
CA ASN A 351 18.70 10.52 4.18
C ASN A 351 18.02 9.78 5.35
N ARG A 352 17.79 10.47 6.49
CA ARG A 352 17.08 9.89 7.62
C ARG A 352 15.61 9.66 7.31
N GLY A 353 14.98 10.54 6.54
CA GLY A 353 13.63 10.35 6.02
C GLY A 353 13.53 9.16 5.08
N LEU A 354 14.48 9.00 4.16
CA LEU A 354 14.58 7.83 3.31
C LEU A 354 14.73 6.54 4.13
N LEU A 355 15.60 6.54 5.14
CA LEU A 355 15.76 5.38 6.02
C LEU A 355 14.47 5.03 6.76
N PHE A 356 13.69 6.05 7.21
CA PHE A 356 12.36 5.82 7.78
C PHE A 356 11.45 5.10 6.77
N LEU A 357 11.39 5.57 5.53
CA LEU A 357 10.58 4.93 4.49
C LEU A 357 11.00 3.48 4.24
N LEU A 358 12.31 3.21 4.11
CA LEU A 358 12.81 1.87 3.86
C LEU A 358 12.59 0.91 5.05
N ARG A 359 12.69 1.38 6.29
CA ARG A 359 12.42 0.58 7.50
C ARG A 359 10.94 0.22 7.67
N ASN A 360 10.04 0.99 7.07
CA ASN A 360 8.60 0.74 7.10
C ASN A 360 8.09 0.02 5.83
N LYS A 361 8.99 -0.49 4.98
CA LYS A 361 8.64 -1.33 3.84
C LYS A 361 8.31 -2.75 4.32
N ASP A 362 7.19 -3.29 3.86
CA ASP A 362 6.74 -4.61 4.24
C ASP A 362 7.47 -5.75 3.49
N ARG A 363 7.08 -7.00 3.78
CA ARG A 363 7.64 -8.21 3.14
C ARG A 363 7.37 -8.31 1.63
N TYR A 364 6.36 -7.64 1.13
CA TYR A 364 5.98 -7.62 -0.29
C TYR A 364 6.63 -6.48 -1.06
N GLY A 365 7.43 -5.67 -0.40
CA GLY A 365 8.12 -4.54 -1.01
C GLY A 365 7.29 -3.25 -1.07
N VAL A 366 6.15 -3.18 -0.37
CA VAL A 366 5.20 -2.05 -0.40
C VAL A 366 5.03 -1.40 0.97
N TRP A 367 4.23 -0.32 1.05
CA TRP A 367 4.04 0.48 2.27
C TRP A 367 2.56 0.58 2.63
N LEU A 368 2.12 -0.22 3.58
CA LEU A 368 0.82 -0.26 4.27
C LEU A 368 -0.42 0.05 3.41
N SER A 369 -0.50 1.23 2.78
CA SER A 369 -1.60 1.64 1.91
C SER A 369 -1.12 1.91 0.49
N THR A 370 -2.05 1.89 -0.47
CA THR A 370 -1.77 2.17 -1.88
C THR A 370 -1.27 3.61 -2.07
N GLN A 371 -1.84 4.59 -1.35
CA GLN A 371 -1.42 5.99 -1.41
C GLN A 371 -0.01 6.18 -0.85
N ALA A 372 0.29 5.58 0.32
CA ALA A 372 1.63 5.61 0.89
C ALA A 372 2.65 4.98 -0.08
N THR A 373 2.33 3.81 -0.66
CA THR A 373 3.19 3.13 -1.62
C THR A 373 3.48 3.99 -2.84
N ILE A 374 2.46 4.59 -3.47
CA ILE A 374 2.64 5.43 -4.67
C ILE A 374 3.50 6.67 -4.34
N ASN A 375 3.24 7.36 -3.23
CA ASN A 375 4.02 8.53 -2.86
C ASN A 375 5.48 8.18 -2.50
N VAL A 376 5.72 7.02 -1.88
CA VAL A 376 7.09 6.53 -1.64
C VAL A 376 7.79 6.17 -2.95
N LEU A 377 7.12 5.47 -3.85
CA LEU A 377 7.69 5.12 -5.16
C LEU A 377 8.04 6.36 -5.99
N ASP A 378 7.15 7.37 -6.04
CA ASP A 378 7.45 8.67 -6.67
C ASP A 378 8.71 9.30 -6.05
N THR A 379 8.83 9.24 -4.72
CA THR A 379 9.98 9.79 -4.00
C THR A 379 11.27 9.04 -4.32
N LEU A 380 11.26 7.70 -4.32
CA LEU A 380 12.42 6.87 -4.66
C LEU A 380 12.90 7.11 -6.10
N ILE A 381 11.97 7.26 -7.04
CA ILE A 381 12.27 7.57 -8.43
C ILE A 381 12.90 8.98 -8.52
N SER A 382 12.30 9.97 -7.86
CA SER A 382 12.83 11.35 -7.82
C SER A 382 14.22 11.43 -7.18
N LEU A 383 14.46 10.69 -6.09
CA LEU A 383 15.77 10.64 -5.43
C LEU A 383 16.85 10.04 -6.33
N ASN A 384 16.50 9.12 -7.22
CA ASN A 384 17.43 8.53 -8.17
C ASN A 384 17.70 9.39 -9.41
N GLU A 385 16.87 10.37 -9.69
CA GLU A 385 17.12 11.36 -10.76
C GLU A 385 18.30 12.25 -10.36
N GLY A 386 19.43 12.05 -11.00
CA GLY A 386 20.71 12.74 -10.71
C GLY A 386 21.81 11.88 -10.13
N GLU A 387 21.55 10.65 -9.70
CA GLU A 387 22.58 9.66 -9.35
C GLU A 387 23.12 8.87 -10.55
N VAL A 388 22.87 9.38 -11.78
CA VAL A 388 23.29 8.72 -13.02
C VAL A 388 24.80 8.61 -13.11
N ALA A 389 25.26 7.38 -13.25
CA ALA A 389 26.60 6.98 -13.73
C ALA A 389 27.80 7.36 -12.84
N MET A 390 27.81 6.92 -11.61
CA MET A 390 29.11 6.73 -10.96
C MET A 390 29.53 5.25 -11.09
N SER A 391 30.52 5.06 -11.97
CA SER A 391 31.33 3.88 -12.23
C SER A 391 30.64 2.59 -12.71
N GLY A 392 31.04 2.14 -13.90
CA GLY A 392 30.81 0.77 -14.41
C GLY A 392 31.59 -0.33 -13.63
N ALA A 393 31.96 -0.06 -12.39
CA ALA A 393 32.64 -1.02 -11.56
C ALA A 393 31.66 -2.05 -11.02
N THR A 394 31.89 -3.31 -11.35
CA THR A 394 31.24 -4.45 -10.71
C THR A 394 31.82 -4.67 -9.32
N GLY A 395 30.98 -4.98 -8.37
CA GLY A 395 31.38 -5.28 -7.00
C GLY A 395 30.84 -6.63 -6.54
N GLY A 396 31.09 -6.95 -5.29
CA GLY A 396 30.52 -8.11 -4.61
C GLY A 396 29.99 -7.73 -3.24
N ALA A 397 29.16 -8.58 -2.67
CA ALA A 397 28.76 -8.49 -1.28
C ALA A 397 28.92 -9.86 -0.61
N GLU A 398 29.61 -9.88 0.53
CA GLU A 398 29.69 -11.03 1.41
C GLU A 398 28.64 -10.91 2.49
N VAL A 399 27.93 -12.01 2.73
CA VAL A 399 26.86 -12.11 3.73
C VAL A 399 27.30 -13.06 4.83
N ALA A 400 27.19 -12.63 6.08
CA ALA A 400 27.36 -13.47 7.25
C ALA A 400 26.15 -13.37 8.18
N VAL A 401 25.84 -14.45 8.89
CA VAL A 401 24.77 -14.51 9.90
C VAL A 401 25.38 -15.09 11.18
N ASN A 402 25.25 -14.36 12.28
CA ASN A 402 25.81 -14.74 13.58
C ASN A 402 27.31 -15.09 13.49
N GLY A 403 28.06 -14.32 12.69
CA GLY A 403 29.50 -14.51 12.47
C GLY A 403 29.87 -15.64 11.49
N LYS A 404 28.88 -16.39 10.96
CA LYS A 404 29.12 -17.44 9.94
C LYS A 404 28.86 -16.91 8.55
N ARG A 405 29.83 -17.10 7.62
CA ARG A 405 29.65 -16.76 6.21
C ARG A 405 28.56 -17.63 5.60
N VAL A 406 27.57 -16.97 4.96
CA VAL A 406 26.44 -17.62 4.30
C VAL A 406 26.60 -17.64 2.78
N SER A 407 26.96 -16.48 2.20
CA SER A 407 27.00 -16.32 0.76
C SER A 407 27.96 -15.22 0.33
N SER A 408 28.35 -15.27 -0.95
CA SER A 408 28.98 -14.15 -1.65
C SER A 408 28.21 -13.94 -2.96
N VAL A 409 27.73 -12.73 -3.19
CA VAL A 409 26.89 -12.39 -4.32
C VAL A 409 27.55 -11.30 -5.17
N ALA A 410 27.39 -11.38 -6.49
CA ALA A 410 27.84 -10.32 -7.40
C ALA A 410 26.87 -9.14 -7.35
N MET A 411 27.41 -7.92 -7.27
CA MET A 411 26.63 -6.69 -7.33
C MET A 411 26.67 -6.14 -8.75
N PRO A 412 25.53 -5.79 -9.35
CA PRO A 412 25.51 -5.16 -10.67
C PRO A 412 26.18 -3.78 -10.62
N PRO A 413 26.64 -3.25 -11.79
CA PRO A 413 27.15 -1.90 -11.89
C PRO A 413 26.15 -0.87 -11.33
N GLY A 414 26.66 0.17 -10.66
CA GLY A 414 25.83 1.28 -10.17
C GLY A 414 25.02 1.89 -11.32
N GLY A 415 23.75 2.19 -11.09
CA GLY A 415 22.83 2.75 -12.10
C GLY A 415 22.18 1.73 -13.04
N GLN A 416 22.58 0.45 -13.02
CA GLN A 416 21.90 -0.59 -13.78
C GLN A 416 20.54 -0.90 -13.14
N LEU A 417 19.50 -1.00 -13.98
CA LEU A 417 18.20 -1.53 -13.56
C LEU A 417 18.36 -3.00 -13.18
N SER A 418 18.08 -3.33 -11.94
CA SER A 418 18.16 -4.69 -11.42
C SER A 418 17.15 -4.89 -10.31
N ASN A 419 16.64 -6.10 -10.22
CA ASN A 419 15.87 -6.53 -9.07
C ASN A 419 16.78 -6.70 -7.84
N PRO A 420 16.24 -6.72 -6.61
CA PRO A 420 17.02 -7.03 -5.43
C PRO A 420 17.66 -8.41 -5.54
N ILE A 421 18.85 -8.55 -4.98
CA ILE A 421 19.55 -9.83 -4.87
C ILE A 421 19.03 -10.52 -3.61
N THR A 422 18.46 -11.71 -3.74
CA THR A 422 17.85 -12.46 -2.63
C THR A 422 18.77 -13.59 -2.19
N VAL A 423 18.98 -13.71 -0.86
CA VAL A 423 19.74 -14.78 -0.21
C VAL A 423 18.88 -15.42 0.86
N ASP A 424 18.60 -16.73 0.76
CA ASP A 424 17.94 -17.49 1.84
C ASP A 424 18.91 -17.65 3.02
N ILE A 425 18.50 -17.14 4.18
CA ILE A 425 19.26 -17.20 5.43
C ILE A 425 18.53 -18.03 6.51
N SER A 426 17.42 -18.68 6.18
CA SER A 426 16.54 -19.39 7.12
C SER A 426 17.28 -20.38 8.01
N SER A 427 18.19 -21.18 7.43
CA SER A 427 18.94 -22.23 8.14
C SER A 427 20.05 -21.71 9.07
N PHE A 428 20.37 -20.42 9.00
CA PHE A 428 21.43 -19.79 9.79
C PHE A 428 20.88 -19.01 10.99
N LEU A 429 19.54 -18.84 11.07
CA LEU A 429 18.90 -18.18 12.19
C LEU A 429 18.73 -19.15 13.37
N SER A 430 18.84 -18.59 14.56
CA SER A 430 18.54 -19.23 15.83
C SER A 430 17.39 -18.51 16.53
N ARG A 431 16.71 -19.17 17.46
CA ARG A 431 15.76 -18.49 18.34
C ARG A 431 16.48 -17.43 19.18
N GLY A 432 15.82 -16.30 19.42
CA GLY A 432 16.40 -15.13 20.06
C GLY A 432 17.07 -14.20 19.07
N ASN A 433 18.08 -13.48 19.53
CA ASN A 433 18.77 -12.45 18.75
C ASN A 433 19.62 -13.05 17.63
N ASN A 434 19.52 -12.46 16.45
CA ASN A 434 20.32 -12.80 15.28
C ASN A 434 20.89 -11.51 14.68
N ARG A 435 22.08 -11.59 14.11
CA ARG A 435 22.76 -10.49 13.43
C ARG A 435 23.14 -10.91 12.02
N VAL A 436 22.66 -10.15 11.04
CA VAL A 436 23.02 -10.32 9.62
C VAL A 436 24.01 -9.22 9.27
N GLU A 437 25.18 -9.58 8.77
CA GLU A 437 26.25 -8.67 8.39
C GLU A 437 26.47 -8.74 6.88
N ILE A 438 26.69 -7.57 6.27
CA ILE A 438 26.93 -7.44 4.83
C ILE A 438 28.20 -6.61 4.66
N ARG A 439 29.16 -7.12 3.88
CA ARG A 439 30.39 -6.40 3.51
C ARG A 439 30.51 -6.34 2.01
N ARG A 440 30.67 -5.14 1.48
CA ARG A 440 30.82 -4.90 0.04
C ARG A 440 32.27 -4.79 -0.35
N SER A 441 32.58 -5.24 -1.57
CA SER A 441 33.86 -5.00 -2.25
C SER A 441 33.62 -4.16 -3.50
N GLY A 442 34.53 -3.25 -3.81
CA GLY A 442 34.45 -2.35 -4.98
C GLY A 442 33.97 -0.93 -4.62
N ALA A 443 34.34 0.05 -5.43
CA ALA A 443 33.89 1.43 -5.27
C ALA A 443 32.41 1.56 -5.67
N ALA A 444 31.54 1.86 -4.71
CA ALA A 444 30.13 1.84 -4.99
C ALA A 444 29.36 2.95 -4.27
N ALA A 445 28.31 3.44 -4.94
CA ALA A 445 27.25 4.21 -4.36
C ALA A 445 26.64 3.47 -3.15
N ARG A 446 25.83 4.16 -2.34
CA ARG A 446 25.10 3.57 -1.21
C ARG A 446 24.24 2.40 -1.69
N ALA A 447 24.22 1.35 -0.91
CA ALA A 447 23.29 0.23 -1.07
C ALA A 447 22.39 0.13 0.16
N SER A 448 21.37 -0.67 0.07
CA SER A 448 20.54 -0.99 1.22
C SER A 448 20.23 -2.48 1.27
N ALA A 449 19.80 -2.94 2.41
CA ALA A 449 19.37 -4.32 2.59
C ALA A 449 18.12 -4.37 3.44
N GLN A 450 17.33 -5.42 3.22
CA GLN A 450 16.18 -5.77 4.04
C GLN A 450 16.23 -7.25 4.36
N VAL A 451 16.09 -7.59 5.63
CA VAL A 451 15.77 -8.95 6.04
C VAL A 451 14.26 -9.04 6.17
N VAL A 452 13.66 -10.04 5.55
CA VAL A 452 12.27 -10.43 5.71
C VAL A 452 12.26 -11.77 6.41
N GLU A 453 11.72 -11.82 7.62
CA GLU A 453 11.55 -13.04 8.40
C GLU A 453 10.07 -13.32 8.56
N THR A 454 9.67 -14.59 8.43
CA THR A 454 8.31 -15.08 8.69
C THR A 454 8.37 -16.33 9.55
N HIS A 455 7.43 -16.42 10.47
CA HIS A 455 7.22 -17.61 11.30
C HIS A 455 5.74 -17.78 11.59
N TYR A 456 5.36 -18.93 12.15
CA TYR A 456 4.02 -19.18 12.64
C TYR A 456 4.03 -19.25 14.16
N GLU A 457 2.99 -18.69 14.78
CA GLU A 457 2.75 -18.76 16.20
C GLU A 457 1.36 -19.35 16.44
N LEU A 458 1.19 -20.02 17.59
CA LEU A 458 -0.11 -20.58 17.93
C LEU A 458 -1.18 -19.50 18.04
N TRP A 459 -2.39 -19.83 17.59
CA TRP A 459 -3.54 -18.94 17.79
C TRP A 459 -3.73 -18.62 19.26
N GLU A 460 -3.89 -17.35 19.61
CA GLU A 460 -4.21 -16.97 20.98
C GLU A 460 -5.59 -17.48 21.38
N GLN A 461 -5.65 -18.31 22.39
CA GLN A 461 -6.90 -18.74 23.03
C GLN A 461 -7.31 -17.67 24.06
N GLY A 462 -8.15 -16.73 23.65
CA GLY A 462 -8.75 -15.73 24.52
C GLY A 462 -7.87 -14.49 24.79
N ALA A 463 -8.31 -13.35 24.31
CA ALA A 463 -7.63 -12.04 24.41
C ALA A 463 -7.67 -11.46 25.84
N THR A 464 -7.01 -12.08 26.83
CA THR A 464 -7.06 -11.57 28.22
C THR A 464 -5.73 -11.27 28.88
N GLU A 465 -4.57 -11.62 28.32
CA GLU A 465 -3.30 -11.24 28.95
C GLU A 465 -2.35 -10.55 27.95
N ARG A 466 -2.18 -9.24 28.15
CA ARG A 466 -1.20 -8.42 27.43
C ARG A 466 0.22 -8.77 27.90
N ARG A 467 1.04 -9.28 26.99
CA ARG A 467 2.50 -9.30 27.19
C ARG A 467 3.09 -7.96 26.71
N GLU A 468 3.73 -7.23 27.60
CA GLU A 468 4.21 -5.84 27.41
C GLU A 468 5.25 -5.63 26.30
N ASN A 469 5.77 -6.66 25.65
CA ASN A 469 6.89 -6.56 24.71
C ASN A 469 6.65 -7.16 23.31
N VAL A 470 5.40 -7.45 22.96
CA VAL A 470 5.04 -7.89 21.61
C VAL A 470 4.25 -6.76 20.94
N LYS A 471 4.67 -6.29 19.77
CA LYS A 471 3.83 -5.40 18.93
C LYS A 471 2.45 -6.03 18.86
N LEU A 472 1.44 -5.31 19.37
CA LEU A 472 0.06 -5.80 19.47
C LEU A 472 -0.38 -6.37 18.11
N ARG A 473 -0.58 -7.67 18.04
CA ARG A 473 -1.12 -8.33 16.84
C ARG A 473 -2.54 -7.87 16.56
N ASN A 474 -3.29 -7.59 17.62
CA ASN A 474 -4.63 -7.05 17.55
C ASN A 474 -4.63 -5.61 18.05
N SER A 475 -5.00 -4.70 17.18
CA SER A 475 -5.15 -3.29 17.52
C SER A 475 -6.32 -3.11 18.50
N SER A 476 -6.11 -2.34 19.59
CA SER A 476 -7.20 -1.92 20.46
C SER A 476 -8.21 -0.97 19.79
N ALA A 477 -7.89 -0.47 18.58
CA ALA A 477 -8.76 0.41 17.81
C ALA A 477 -9.91 -0.32 17.09
N LEU A 478 -9.83 -1.63 16.92
CA LEU A 478 -10.84 -2.44 16.23
C LEU A 478 -11.32 -3.60 17.09
N ARG A 479 -12.56 -4.00 16.88
CA ARG A 479 -13.16 -5.19 17.50
C ARG A 479 -13.93 -5.97 16.45
N LEU A 480 -13.72 -7.29 16.38
CA LEU A 480 -14.44 -8.22 15.51
C LEU A 480 -15.02 -9.36 16.35
N ALA A 481 -16.26 -9.72 16.06
CA ALA A 481 -16.86 -10.97 16.51
C ALA A 481 -17.54 -11.66 15.33
N VAL A 482 -17.27 -12.95 15.15
CA VAL A 482 -17.87 -13.80 14.13
C VAL A 482 -18.44 -15.03 14.83
N ASN A 483 -19.73 -15.26 14.69
CA ASN A 483 -20.44 -16.36 15.33
C ASN A 483 -21.28 -17.10 14.30
N TYR A 484 -21.08 -18.41 14.19
CA TYR A 484 -21.93 -19.30 13.42
C TYR A 484 -22.96 -19.94 14.37
N ASP A 485 -24.21 -19.99 13.96
CA ASP A 485 -25.30 -20.53 14.78
C ASP A 485 -25.12 -22.04 15.05
N LYS A 486 -24.37 -22.73 14.19
CA LYS A 486 -23.97 -24.14 14.36
C LYS A 486 -22.63 -24.42 13.69
N LEU A 487 -21.85 -25.32 14.27
CA LEU A 487 -20.57 -25.81 13.73
C LEU A 487 -20.66 -27.27 13.24
N GLU A 488 -21.77 -27.96 13.58
CA GLU A 488 -22.14 -29.24 13.02
C GLU A 488 -23.41 -29.10 12.21
N ALA A 489 -23.43 -29.60 10.98
CA ALA A 489 -24.56 -29.49 10.06
C ALA A 489 -24.60 -30.67 9.10
N LYS A 490 -25.73 -30.83 8.40
CA LYS A 490 -25.87 -31.74 7.25
C LYS A 490 -25.56 -31.00 5.96
N VAL A 491 -25.21 -31.78 4.93
CA VAL A 491 -25.09 -31.21 3.56
C VAL A 491 -26.39 -30.51 3.17
N GLY A 492 -26.29 -29.30 2.67
CA GLY A 492 -27.42 -28.46 2.26
C GLY A 492 -28.18 -27.77 3.42
N GLU A 493 -27.81 -28.03 4.67
CA GLU A 493 -28.44 -27.36 5.82
C GLU A 493 -27.96 -25.91 5.92
N GLU A 494 -28.91 -25.00 6.15
CA GLU A 494 -28.61 -23.57 6.27
C GLU A 494 -27.88 -23.24 7.58
N ILE A 495 -26.81 -22.47 7.48
CA ILE A 495 -26.00 -21.96 8.59
C ILE A 495 -26.05 -20.44 8.54
N VAL A 496 -26.27 -19.81 9.69
CA VAL A 496 -26.30 -18.35 9.83
C VAL A 496 -24.97 -17.87 10.45
N CYS A 497 -24.27 -17.00 9.74
CA CYS A 497 -23.10 -16.28 10.24
C CYS A 497 -23.50 -14.90 10.74
N LYS A 498 -23.22 -14.59 12.01
CA LYS A 498 -23.46 -13.28 12.63
C LYS A 498 -22.11 -12.57 12.82
N VAL A 499 -22.00 -11.36 12.33
CA VAL A 499 -20.79 -10.55 12.38
C VAL A 499 -21.05 -9.26 13.16
N THR A 500 -20.12 -8.91 14.03
CA THR A 500 -20.05 -7.58 14.65
C THR A 500 -18.67 -7.01 14.39
N ALA A 501 -18.62 -5.84 13.76
CA ALA A 501 -17.40 -5.12 13.44
C ALA A 501 -17.49 -3.69 14.01
N GLU A 502 -16.49 -3.27 14.79
CA GLU A 502 -16.51 -1.99 15.49
C GLU A 502 -15.13 -1.31 15.43
N ARG A 503 -15.14 0.00 15.18
CA ARG A 503 -14.02 0.89 15.48
C ARG A 503 -14.22 1.46 16.87
N VAL A 504 -13.35 1.05 17.80
CA VAL A 504 -13.46 1.42 19.23
C VAL A 504 -13.17 2.90 19.43
N GLY A 505 -14.02 3.58 20.21
CA GLY A 505 -13.84 4.99 20.54
C GLY A 505 -14.16 5.97 19.43
N HIS A 506 -14.72 5.50 18.31
CA HIS A 506 -15.09 6.35 17.17
C HIS A 506 -16.36 7.17 17.47
N GLN A 507 -16.25 8.50 17.39
CA GLN A 507 -17.35 9.45 17.57
C GLN A 507 -17.38 10.44 16.39
N GLY A 508 -17.78 9.96 15.19
CA GLY A 508 -17.90 10.82 14.01
C GLY A 508 -16.70 10.78 13.04
N TYR A 509 -16.60 11.78 12.15
CA TYR A 509 -15.66 11.82 11.02
C TYR A 509 -14.25 12.35 11.41
N GLY A 510 -13.75 12.05 12.59
CA GLY A 510 -12.42 12.47 13.06
C GLY A 510 -11.27 11.65 12.48
N GLN A 511 -10.08 11.82 13.08
CA GLN A 511 -8.89 11.02 12.75
C GLN A 511 -9.21 9.52 12.87
N GLY A 512 -8.78 8.73 11.87
CA GLY A 512 -9.07 7.31 11.81
C GLY A 512 -10.45 6.95 11.25
N PHE A 513 -11.27 7.92 10.83
CA PHE A 513 -12.46 7.61 10.05
C PHE A 513 -12.05 7.14 8.66
N GLY A 514 -12.48 5.95 8.27
CA GLY A 514 -12.18 5.38 6.98
C GLY A 514 -12.82 4.00 6.85
N MET A 515 -12.86 3.48 5.65
CA MET A 515 -13.43 2.18 5.36
C MET A 515 -12.64 1.07 6.08
N MET A 516 -13.35 0.10 6.62
CA MET A 516 -12.79 -1.14 7.18
C MET A 516 -13.11 -2.30 6.24
N LEU A 517 -12.23 -3.28 6.18
CA LEU A 517 -12.50 -4.56 5.53
C LEU A 517 -12.61 -5.66 6.58
N ALA A 518 -13.73 -6.40 6.50
CA ALA A 518 -13.92 -7.61 7.26
C ALA A 518 -13.84 -8.81 6.32
N GLU A 519 -12.86 -9.67 6.52
CA GLU A 519 -12.75 -10.96 5.83
C GLU A 519 -13.30 -12.03 6.76
N ILE A 520 -14.42 -12.62 6.41
CA ILE A 520 -15.15 -13.59 7.23
C ILE A 520 -14.89 -14.99 6.67
N GLY A 521 -14.17 -15.81 7.42
CA GLY A 521 -13.78 -17.16 6.99
C GLY A 521 -14.97 -18.10 6.78
N LEU A 522 -14.93 -18.90 5.73
CA LEU A 522 -15.94 -19.90 5.41
C LEU A 522 -15.31 -21.32 5.41
N PRO A 523 -16.08 -22.35 5.77
CA PRO A 523 -15.62 -23.71 5.56
C PRO A 523 -15.54 -24.03 4.05
N PRO A 524 -14.65 -24.95 3.63
CA PRO A 524 -14.57 -25.38 2.25
C PRO A 524 -15.92 -25.89 1.72
N GLY A 525 -16.31 -25.40 0.54
CA GLY A 525 -17.57 -25.78 -0.10
C GLY A 525 -18.81 -25.07 0.46
N ALA A 526 -18.64 -23.98 1.18
CA ALA A 526 -19.74 -23.11 1.55
C ALA A 526 -20.35 -22.43 0.31
N ASP A 527 -21.66 -22.58 0.14
CA ASP A 527 -22.46 -21.87 -0.87
C ASP A 527 -23.18 -20.73 -0.21
N VAL A 528 -22.69 -19.50 -0.44
CA VAL A 528 -23.19 -18.28 0.21
C VAL A 528 -24.48 -17.82 -0.45
N ASP A 529 -25.51 -17.60 0.35
CA ASP A 529 -26.76 -16.97 -0.05
C ASP A 529 -26.52 -15.44 -0.24
N ARG A 530 -26.42 -15.03 -1.50
CA ARG A 530 -26.16 -13.62 -1.86
C ARG A 530 -27.34 -12.71 -1.53
N GLU A 531 -28.58 -13.23 -1.55
CA GLU A 531 -29.78 -12.44 -1.20
C GLU A 531 -29.71 -12.03 0.28
N SER A 532 -29.20 -12.91 1.15
CA SER A 532 -29.02 -12.57 2.56
C SER A 532 -27.96 -11.47 2.79
N LEU A 533 -26.93 -11.39 1.95
CA LEU A 533 -25.93 -10.30 1.99
C LEU A 533 -26.49 -8.98 1.43
N GLU A 534 -27.27 -9.03 0.35
CA GLU A 534 -27.96 -7.84 -0.18
C GLU A 534 -28.95 -7.26 0.84
N LEU A 535 -29.71 -8.11 1.52
CA LEU A 535 -30.61 -7.69 2.59
C LEU A 535 -29.82 -7.04 3.74
N ALA A 536 -28.72 -7.66 4.16
CA ALA A 536 -27.86 -7.11 5.20
C ALA A 536 -27.28 -5.73 4.82
N ALA A 537 -26.92 -5.53 3.54
CA ALA A 537 -26.45 -4.23 3.05
C ALA A 537 -27.55 -3.16 3.14
N GLN A 538 -28.78 -3.49 2.75
CA GLN A 538 -29.93 -2.59 2.85
C GLN A 538 -30.29 -2.26 4.31
N GLU A 539 -30.38 -3.26 5.18
CA GLU A 539 -30.69 -3.09 6.60
C GLU A 539 -29.63 -2.29 7.36
N SER A 540 -28.36 -2.35 6.91
CA SER A 540 -27.26 -1.56 7.49
C SER A 540 -27.30 -0.07 7.11
N GLY A 541 -28.28 0.38 6.32
CA GLY A 541 -28.29 1.74 5.76
C GLY A 541 -27.09 2.00 4.86
N TRP A 542 -26.61 0.96 4.17
CA TRP A 542 -25.44 0.95 3.28
C TRP A 542 -24.10 1.15 4.00
N SER A 543 -24.02 0.92 5.31
CA SER A 543 -22.74 0.86 6.01
C SER A 543 -21.97 -0.42 5.66
N LEU A 544 -22.65 -1.52 5.34
CA LEU A 544 -22.11 -2.60 4.51
C LEU A 544 -22.26 -2.14 3.03
N ASN A 545 -21.21 -1.48 2.53
CA ASN A 545 -21.28 -0.77 1.26
C ASN A 545 -21.13 -1.68 0.03
N HIS A 546 -20.31 -2.72 0.17
CA HIS A 546 -20.04 -3.71 -0.87
C HIS A 546 -19.56 -5.02 -0.24
N TYR A 547 -19.66 -6.12 -0.98
CA TYR A 547 -19.10 -7.40 -0.59
C TYR A 547 -18.60 -8.20 -1.79
N ASP A 548 -17.58 -9.04 -1.54
CA ASP A 548 -17.11 -10.07 -2.46
C ASP A 548 -17.24 -11.44 -1.80
N VAL A 549 -17.65 -12.45 -2.57
CA VAL A 549 -17.72 -13.85 -2.11
C VAL A 549 -16.62 -14.65 -2.78
N LEU A 550 -15.68 -15.12 -2.00
CA LEU A 550 -14.59 -16.00 -2.39
C LEU A 550 -14.85 -17.43 -1.92
N PRO A 551 -14.12 -18.45 -2.42
CA PRO A 551 -14.36 -19.85 -2.04
C PRO A 551 -14.17 -20.18 -0.56
N ASP A 552 -13.38 -19.38 0.17
CA ASP A 552 -12.98 -19.58 1.55
C ASP A 552 -13.40 -18.44 2.49
N ARG A 553 -13.96 -17.35 1.97
CA ARG A 553 -14.35 -16.18 2.78
C ARG A 553 -15.35 -15.26 2.09
N VAL A 554 -16.03 -14.44 2.89
CA VAL A 554 -16.72 -13.23 2.43
C VAL A 554 -15.87 -12.03 2.80
N ILE A 555 -15.62 -11.12 1.85
CA ILE A 555 -14.99 -9.82 2.10
C ILE A 555 -16.10 -8.78 2.16
N ALA A 556 -16.23 -8.08 3.28
CA ALA A 556 -17.22 -7.04 3.50
C ALA A 556 -16.54 -5.67 3.65
N TYR A 557 -16.98 -4.69 2.86
CA TYR A 557 -16.50 -3.31 2.86
C TYR A 557 -17.41 -2.48 3.76
N LEU A 558 -16.91 -2.02 4.89
CA LEU A 558 -17.69 -1.46 5.97
C LEU A 558 -17.31 0.00 6.24
N TRP A 559 -18.31 0.89 6.26
CA TRP A 559 -18.12 2.22 6.82
C TRP A 559 -18.40 2.23 8.32
N PRO A 560 -17.55 2.88 9.15
CA PRO A 560 -17.74 2.91 10.59
C PRO A 560 -19.07 3.54 10.99
N GLN A 561 -19.73 2.92 11.97
CA GLN A 561 -20.92 3.46 12.65
C GLN A 561 -20.65 3.57 14.14
N ALA A 562 -21.31 4.53 14.81
CA ALA A 562 -21.30 4.61 16.27
C ALA A 562 -21.91 3.34 16.87
N GLY A 563 -21.21 2.69 17.79
CA GLY A 563 -21.65 1.43 18.42
C GLY A 563 -21.39 0.17 17.57
N GLY A 564 -20.67 0.31 16.45
CA GLY A 564 -20.31 -0.79 15.55
C GLY A 564 -21.43 -1.22 14.60
N LEU A 565 -21.04 -1.96 13.55
CA LEU A 565 -21.94 -2.55 12.59
C LEU A 565 -22.20 -4.01 12.93
N LYS A 566 -23.47 -4.40 12.93
CA LYS A 566 -23.92 -5.78 13.09
C LYS A 566 -24.67 -6.21 11.84
N PHE A 567 -24.30 -7.34 11.28
CA PHE A 567 -25.00 -7.93 10.14
C PHE A 567 -24.93 -9.46 10.19
N SER A 568 -25.77 -10.11 9.41
CA SER A 568 -25.74 -11.55 9.27
C SER A 568 -25.94 -11.97 7.82
N PHE A 569 -25.39 -13.11 7.47
CA PHE A 569 -25.61 -13.75 6.19
C PHE A 569 -25.71 -15.28 6.35
N LYS A 570 -26.19 -15.94 5.30
CA LYS A 570 -26.46 -17.37 5.29
C LYS A 570 -25.57 -18.09 4.29
N PHE A 571 -25.26 -19.35 4.57
CA PHE A 571 -24.63 -20.25 3.61
C PHE A 571 -25.05 -21.70 3.84
N LYS A 572 -24.84 -22.56 2.83
CA LYS A 572 -25.11 -24.00 2.88
C LYS A 572 -23.86 -24.78 2.48
N PRO A 573 -23.42 -25.79 3.24
CA PRO A 573 -22.32 -26.63 2.83
C PRO A 573 -22.76 -27.56 1.69
N ARG A 574 -21.94 -27.68 0.63
CA ARG A 574 -22.24 -28.47 -0.57
C ARG A 574 -21.91 -29.96 -0.44
N TYR A 575 -21.01 -30.30 0.48
CA TYR A 575 -20.54 -31.69 0.69
C TYR A 575 -20.07 -31.89 2.13
N GLY A 576 -20.00 -33.21 2.54
CA GLY A 576 -19.50 -33.58 3.84
C GLY A 576 -18.01 -33.22 4.00
N VAL A 577 -17.68 -32.61 5.13
CA VAL A 577 -16.30 -32.16 5.40
C VAL A 577 -16.05 -32.05 6.90
N LYS A 578 -14.81 -32.35 7.33
CA LYS A 578 -14.26 -31.98 8.63
C LYS A 578 -13.11 -31.01 8.35
N ALA A 579 -13.35 -29.72 8.49
CA ALA A 579 -12.38 -28.69 8.09
C ALA A 579 -12.46 -27.46 8.99
N GLN A 580 -11.41 -26.65 8.92
CA GLN A 580 -11.41 -25.31 9.50
C GLN A 580 -11.82 -24.28 8.43
N THR A 581 -12.40 -23.16 8.88
CA THR A 581 -12.55 -21.97 8.04
C THR A 581 -11.19 -21.33 7.77
N ALA A 582 -11.12 -20.38 6.85
CA ALA A 582 -10.07 -19.37 6.90
C ALA A 582 -10.18 -18.55 8.20
N PRO A 583 -9.09 -17.96 8.73
CA PRO A 583 -9.17 -17.00 9.81
C PRO A 583 -10.05 -15.81 9.40
N SER A 584 -10.81 -15.25 10.36
CA SER A 584 -11.56 -14.02 10.11
C SER A 584 -10.75 -12.82 10.57
N THR A 585 -10.73 -11.76 9.77
CA THR A 585 -9.96 -10.54 10.08
C THR A 585 -10.79 -9.28 9.86
N LEU A 586 -10.52 -8.26 10.66
CA LEU A 586 -11.00 -6.90 10.43
C LEU A 586 -9.79 -5.98 10.44
N TYR A 587 -9.65 -5.14 9.43
CA TYR A 587 -8.58 -4.16 9.37
C TYR A 587 -9.06 -2.85 8.75
N ASP A 588 -8.38 -1.76 9.12
CA ASP A 588 -8.57 -0.47 8.46
C ASP A 588 -7.94 -0.50 7.07
N TYR A 589 -8.72 -0.16 6.05
CA TYR A 589 -8.27 -0.20 4.67
C TYR A 589 -7.11 0.78 4.39
N TYR A 590 -7.13 1.93 5.06
CA TYR A 590 -6.15 3.00 4.85
C TYR A 590 -5.01 3.01 5.86
N ASN A 591 -5.10 2.21 6.91
CA ASN A 591 -4.03 1.96 7.88
C ASN A 591 -4.08 0.51 8.39
N PRO A 592 -3.61 -0.46 7.61
CA PRO A 592 -3.71 -1.90 7.93
C PRO A 592 -2.99 -2.35 9.21
N GLU A 593 -2.22 -1.48 9.87
CA GLU A 593 -1.73 -1.72 11.24
C GLU A 593 -2.87 -1.86 12.26
N ALA A 594 -3.95 -1.11 12.05
CA ALA A 594 -5.18 -1.29 12.81
C ALA A 594 -5.90 -2.55 12.30
N ARG A 595 -5.60 -3.69 12.93
CA ARG A 595 -6.08 -5.02 12.54
C ARG A 595 -6.46 -5.84 13.76
N VAL A 596 -7.44 -6.70 13.61
CA VAL A 596 -7.77 -7.78 14.53
C VAL A 596 -7.99 -9.08 13.74
N ALA A 597 -7.50 -10.21 14.27
CA ALA A 597 -7.66 -11.52 13.66
C ALA A 597 -8.28 -12.49 14.67
N LEU A 598 -9.14 -13.37 14.17
CA LEU A 598 -9.78 -14.46 14.93
C LEU A 598 -9.30 -15.81 14.38
N ALA A 599 -9.06 -16.74 15.30
CA ALA A 599 -8.71 -18.11 14.94
C ALA A 599 -9.79 -18.78 14.05
N PRO A 600 -9.40 -19.72 13.17
CA PRO A 600 -10.33 -20.50 12.38
C PRO A 600 -11.36 -21.26 13.23
N SER A 601 -12.60 -21.37 12.76
CA SER A 601 -13.64 -22.21 13.34
C SER A 601 -13.64 -23.60 12.71
N ARG A 602 -13.85 -24.66 13.51
CA ARG A 602 -13.89 -26.05 13.02
C ARG A 602 -15.32 -26.46 12.71
N PHE A 603 -15.54 -26.92 11.49
CA PHE A 603 -16.83 -27.43 11.01
C PHE A 603 -16.81 -28.94 10.81
N VAL A 604 -17.94 -29.58 11.14
CA VAL A 604 -18.23 -30.99 10.83
C VAL A 604 -19.53 -31.03 10.03
N VAL A 605 -19.44 -31.33 8.75
CA VAL A 605 -20.60 -31.51 7.86
C VAL A 605 -20.75 -32.98 7.54
N LYS A 606 -21.96 -33.55 7.79
CA LYS A 606 -22.31 -34.97 7.62
C LYS A 606 -23.24 -35.18 6.44
#